data_1a83d0721d89db243863b2b8a51dc5eb
#
_entry.id   1a83d0721d89db243863b2b8a51dc5eb
#
_cell.length_a   1.000
_cell.length_b   1.000
_cell.length_c   1.000
_cell.angle_alpha   90.00
_cell.angle_beta   90.00
_cell.angle_gamma   90.00
#
_symmetry.space_group_name_H-M   'P 1'
#
loop_
_entity.id
_entity.type
_entity.pdbx_description
1 polymer ?
#
loop_
_entity_poly.entity_id
_entity_poly.type
_entity_poly.pdbx_seq_one_letter_code
_entity_poly.pdbx_strand_id
1 'polypeptide(L)'
;MALHAAPFSPHRSCQLLAALLSCILTLLAATPSSASTLPQSLEQHGLQPINPPTPAIDFELPTLRGSQIKLSDTSGRWVLLTFFATWCGPCMAEMPSLQRFQEQHHPLGVDVLAISGDSSPAPVTKLVRDRNLTFPILMDPQGKVAGQYRATSIPVTYLISPAGELTAVARGARDWSRMDKLVEALLAAHPVTDAPPDAYRVS
;
A
#
# COMPACT_ATOMS: atom_id res chain seq x y z
N MET A 1 80.16 41.08 0.72
CA MET A 1 78.68 41.06 0.75
C MET A 1 78.23 39.82 0.03
N ALA A 2 77.80 38.77 0.75
CA ALA A 2 77.38 37.54 0.19
C ALA A 2 75.85 37.42 0.44
N LEU A 3 75.08 37.44 -0.65
CA LEU A 3 73.58 37.17 -0.60
C LEU A 3 73.34 35.67 -0.49
N HIS A 4 72.75 35.24 0.61
CA HIS A 4 72.28 33.89 0.81
C HIS A 4 70.95 33.78 0.13
N ALA A 5 70.82 32.98 -0.94
CA ALA A 5 69.56 32.55 -1.54
C ALA A 5 69.07 31.35 -0.76
N ALA A 6 67.82 31.43 -0.25
CA ALA A 6 67.15 30.34 0.43
C ALA A 6 66.66 29.25 -0.59
N PRO A 7 66.79 27.94 -0.30
CA PRO A 7 66.38 26.92 -1.22
C PRO A 7 64.81 26.81 -1.28
N PHE A 8 64.25 26.87 -2.48
CA PHE A 8 62.90 26.69 -2.77
C PHE A 8 62.53 25.15 -2.66
N SER A 9 61.80 24.79 -1.67
CA SER A 9 61.42 23.37 -1.43
C SER A 9 60.14 22.97 -2.21
N PRO A 10 60.22 22.08 -3.23
CA PRO A 10 59.12 21.74 -4.07
C PRO A 10 58.08 20.78 -3.42
N HIS A 11 58.36 20.29 -2.19
CA HIS A 11 57.52 19.28 -1.55
C HIS A 11 56.20 19.80 -0.96
N ARG A 12 56.06 21.10 -0.69
CA ARG A 12 54.83 21.67 -0.10
C ARG A 12 53.69 21.84 -1.08
N SER A 13 53.99 22.06 -2.36
CA SER A 13 52.96 22.23 -3.40
C SER A 13 52.27 20.92 -3.78
N CYS A 14 52.97 19.78 -3.71
CA CYS A 14 52.42 18.46 -4.04
C CYS A 14 51.47 17.92 -2.95
N GLN A 15 51.75 18.25 -1.68
CA GLN A 15 50.89 17.82 -0.56
C GLN A 15 49.57 18.59 -0.51
N LEU A 16 49.52 19.86 -0.91
CA LEU A 16 48.28 20.64 -0.98
C LEU A 16 47.39 20.21 -2.12
N LEU A 17 47.93 19.83 -3.27
CA LEU A 17 47.17 19.29 -4.40
C LEU A 17 46.59 17.90 -4.09
N ALA A 18 47.33 17.04 -3.41
CA ALA A 18 46.84 15.73 -2.99
C ALA A 18 45.68 15.82 -1.96
N ALA A 19 45.79 16.78 -1.02
CA ALA A 19 44.71 17.01 -0.02
C ALA A 19 43.45 17.58 -0.64
N LEU A 20 43.54 18.46 -1.63
CA LEU A 20 42.40 19.02 -2.36
C LEU A 20 41.71 17.95 -3.23
N LEU A 21 42.49 17.08 -3.91
CA LEU A 21 41.93 15.98 -4.68
C LEU A 21 41.19 14.96 -3.81
N SER A 22 41.73 14.65 -2.60
CA SER A 22 41.10 13.75 -1.64
C SER A 22 39.77 14.32 -1.10
N CYS A 23 39.71 15.63 -0.86
CA CYS A 23 38.48 16.29 -0.37
C CYS A 23 37.39 16.37 -1.42
N ILE A 24 37.72 16.51 -2.71
CA ILE A 24 36.75 16.51 -3.83
C ILE A 24 36.21 15.10 -4.06
N LEU A 25 37.03 14.06 -3.92
CA LEU A 25 36.61 12.67 -4.11
C LEU A 25 35.66 12.19 -3.01
N THR A 26 35.77 12.71 -1.78
CA THR A 26 34.83 12.37 -0.69
C THR A 26 33.50 13.13 -0.78
N LEU A 27 33.45 14.28 -1.48
CA LEU A 27 32.21 15.03 -1.67
C LEU A 27 31.29 14.44 -2.79
N LEU A 28 31.84 13.63 -3.70
CA LEU A 28 31.06 13.00 -4.79
C LEU A 28 30.35 11.70 -4.38
N ALA A 29 30.59 11.18 -3.16
CA ALA A 29 30.03 9.88 -2.74
C ALA A 29 28.69 9.95 -1.97
N ALA A 30 28.17 11.14 -1.73
CA ALA A 30 26.85 11.30 -1.08
C ALA A 30 25.78 11.56 -2.14
N THR A 31 25.46 10.57 -2.98
CA THR A 31 24.16 10.56 -3.67
C THR A 31 23.09 10.32 -2.60
N PRO A 32 22.17 11.28 -2.37
CA PRO A 32 21.03 10.97 -1.52
C PRO A 32 20.29 9.82 -2.18
N SER A 33 20.25 8.66 -1.53
CA SER A 33 19.33 7.59 -1.89
C SER A 33 17.95 8.20 -1.76
N SER A 34 17.32 8.52 -2.89
CA SER A 34 15.95 9.04 -2.93
C SER A 34 15.02 7.91 -2.51
N ALA A 35 14.90 7.69 -1.20
CA ALA A 35 13.84 6.88 -0.65
C ALA A 35 12.53 7.58 -1.05
N SER A 36 11.77 6.98 -1.96
CA SER A 36 10.47 7.50 -2.37
C SER A 36 9.60 7.63 -1.13
N THR A 37 9.03 8.82 -0.92
CA THR A 37 8.05 9.00 0.17
C THR A 37 6.81 8.17 -0.12
N LEU A 38 6.07 7.77 0.92
CA LEU A 38 4.84 6.98 0.74
C LEU A 38 3.87 7.60 -0.29
N PRO A 39 3.58 8.93 -0.27
CA PRO A 39 2.73 9.54 -1.30
C PRO A 39 3.24 9.33 -2.73
N GLN A 40 4.53 9.46 -2.98
CA GLN A 40 5.12 9.20 -4.30
C GLN A 40 4.96 7.74 -4.73
N SER A 41 5.18 6.79 -3.81
CA SER A 41 4.96 5.38 -4.08
C SER A 41 3.50 5.07 -4.41
N LEU A 42 2.54 5.68 -3.72
CA LEU A 42 1.11 5.56 -4.00
C LEU A 42 0.78 6.04 -5.42
N GLU A 43 1.23 7.24 -5.79
CA GLU A 43 1.00 7.82 -7.12
C GLU A 43 1.62 7.00 -8.24
N GLN A 44 2.85 6.49 -8.07
CA GLN A 44 3.53 5.62 -9.03
C GLN A 44 2.74 4.32 -9.30
N HIS A 45 1.97 3.84 -8.33
CA HIS A 45 1.10 2.69 -8.46
C HIS A 45 -0.35 3.07 -8.80
N GLY A 46 -0.59 4.34 -9.17
CA GLY A 46 -1.89 4.84 -9.61
C GLY A 46 -2.93 4.98 -8.51
N LEU A 47 -2.50 5.04 -7.24
CA LEU A 47 -3.36 5.39 -6.12
C LEU A 47 -3.27 6.90 -5.86
N GLN A 48 -4.41 7.52 -5.60
CA GLN A 48 -4.47 8.94 -5.24
C GLN A 48 -4.28 9.06 -3.72
N PRO A 49 -3.20 9.70 -3.23
CA PRO A 49 -3.00 9.90 -1.80
C PRO A 49 -4.12 10.75 -1.19
N ILE A 50 -4.53 10.40 0.01
CA ILE A 50 -5.40 11.22 0.86
C ILE A 50 -4.48 11.94 1.86
N ASN A 51 -4.34 13.24 1.71
CA ASN A 51 -3.42 14.04 2.51
C ASN A 51 -4.11 15.31 3.06
N PRO A 52 -4.19 15.47 4.39
CA PRO A 52 -3.76 14.49 5.40
C PRO A 52 -4.63 13.22 5.40
N PRO A 53 -4.11 12.06 5.87
CA PRO A 53 -4.91 10.88 6.12
C PRO A 53 -6.10 11.19 7.03
N THR A 54 -7.22 10.51 6.83
CA THR A 54 -8.44 10.74 7.61
C THR A 54 -8.93 9.44 8.23
N PRO A 55 -9.53 9.45 9.44
CA PRO A 55 -10.08 8.25 10.04
C PRO A 55 -11.03 7.51 9.08
N ALA A 56 -10.84 6.21 8.91
CA ALA A 56 -11.78 5.37 8.20
C ALA A 56 -13.10 5.28 8.99
N ILE A 57 -14.22 5.26 8.27
CA ILE A 57 -15.54 5.12 8.90
C ILE A 57 -15.69 3.64 9.28
N ASP A 58 -15.83 3.36 10.58
CA ASP A 58 -16.06 1.99 11.05
C ASP A 58 -17.45 1.49 10.61
N PHE A 59 -17.51 0.20 10.35
CA PHE A 59 -18.76 -0.47 9.97
C PHE A 59 -18.73 -1.91 10.46
N GLU A 60 -19.91 -2.53 10.50
CA GLU A 60 -20.09 -3.94 10.76
C GLU A 60 -21.02 -4.52 9.67
N LEU A 61 -20.54 -5.53 8.94
CA LEU A 61 -21.26 -6.16 7.85
C LEU A 61 -21.18 -7.69 7.92
N PRO A 62 -22.24 -8.39 7.45
CA PRO A 62 -22.23 -9.84 7.40
C PRO A 62 -21.33 -10.36 6.29
N THR A 63 -20.63 -11.46 6.57
CA THR A 63 -19.96 -12.30 5.59
C THR A 63 -20.99 -13.16 4.83
N LEU A 64 -20.53 -13.82 3.77
CA LEU A 64 -21.35 -14.81 3.04
C LEU A 64 -21.84 -15.98 3.92
N ARG A 65 -21.18 -16.24 5.04
CA ARG A 65 -21.53 -17.31 6.01
C ARG A 65 -22.39 -16.81 7.18
N GLY A 66 -22.69 -15.51 7.22
CA GLY A 66 -23.53 -14.89 8.23
C GLY A 66 -22.80 -14.43 9.50
N SER A 67 -21.49 -14.68 9.64
CA SER A 67 -20.68 -14.03 10.67
C SER A 67 -20.55 -12.54 10.38
N GLN A 68 -20.38 -11.73 11.43
CA GLN A 68 -20.16 -10.29 11.29
C GLN A 68 -18.66 -9.99 11.33
N ILE A 69 -18.23 -9.02 10.52
CA ILE A 69 -16.88 -8.44 10.56
C ILE A 69 -17.01 -6.93 10.70
N LYS A 70 -16.24 -6.37 11.64
CA LYS A 70 -16.05 -4.92 11.78
C LYS A 70 -14.77 -4.51 11.07
N LEU A 71 -14.74 -3.29 10.51
CA LEU A 71 -13.49 -2.76 9.99
C LEU A 71 -12.42 -2.64 11.09
N SER A 72 -12.81 -2.27 12.31
CA SER A 72 -11.92 -2.19 13.47
C SER A 72 -11.25 -3.52 13.85
N ASP A 73 -11.80 -4.67 13.44
CA ASP A 73 -11.17 -5.98 13.63
C ASP A 73 -9.87 -6.14 12.80
N THR A 74 -9.66 -5.27 11.80
CA THR A 74 -8.46 -5.26 10.96
C THR A 74 -7.33 -4.37 11.50
N SER A 75 -7.53 -3.77 12.67
CA SER A 75 -6.57 -2.87 13.31
C SER A 75 -5.18 -3.52 13.42
N GLY A 76 -4.12 -2.74 13.17
CA GLY A 76 -2.74 -3.24 13.16
C GLY A 76 -2.27 -3.79 11.82
N ARG A 77 -3.13 -3.87 10.81
CA ARG A 77 -2.82 -4.36 9.45
C ARG A 77 -3.17 -3.33 8.38
N TRP A 78 -2.48 -3.38 7.28
CA TRP A 78 -2.89 -2.63 6.09
C TRP A 78 -4.07 -3.31 5.41
N VAL A 79 -5.04 -2.54 4.95
CA VAL A 79 -6.24 -3.09 4.30
C VAL A 79 -6.50 -2.41 2.95
N LEU A 80 -6.64 -3.23 1.90
CA LEU A 80 -7.27 -2.83 0.65
C LEU A 80 -8.77 -3.08 0.77
N LEU A 81 -9.53 -2.03 1.11
CA LEU A 81 -10.98 -2.08 1.17
C LEU A 81 -11.57 -1.80 -0.22
N THR A 82 -12.06 -2.83 -0.91
CA THR A 82 -12.59 -2.72 -2.27
C THR A 82 -14.10 -2.86 -2.31
N PHE A 83 -14.77 -1.98 -3.07
CA PHE A 83 -16.21 -2.03 -3.34
C PHE A 83 -16.44 -2.56 -4.76
N PHE A 84 -17.29 -3.56 -4.87
CA PHE A 84 -17.57 -4.23 -6.14
C PHE A 84 -19.01 -4.78 -6.23
N ALA A 85 -19.37 -5.32 -7.39
CA ALA A 85 -20.55 -6.16 -7.56
C ALA A 85 -20.30 -7.19 -8.66
N THR A 86 -20.99 -8.33 -8.61
CA THR A 86 -20.80 -9.42 -9.59
C THR A 86 -21.23 -9.06 -11.01
N TRP A 87 -22.16 -8.12 -11.16
CA TRP A 87 -22.60 -7.59 -12.45
C TRP A 87 -21.67 -6.50 -13.04
N CYS A 88 -20.66 -6.07 -12.29
CA CYS A 88 -19.68 -5.08 -12.74
C CYS A 88 -18.55 -5.77 -13.51
N GLY A 89 -18.53 -5.66 -14.83
CA GLY A 89 -17.50 -6.28 -15.68
C GLY A 89 -16.07 -5.91 -15.30
N PRO A 90 -15.72 -4.61 -15.15
CA PRO A 90 -14.40 -4.19 -14.69
C PRO A 90 -14.01 -4.75 -13.32
N CYS A 91 -14.96 -4.86 -12.37
CA CYS A 91 -14.72 -5.48 -11.07
C CYS A 91 -14.32 -6.96 -11.23
N MET A 92 -15.04 -7.69 -12.10
CA MET A 92 -14.75 -9.10 -12.36
C MET A 92 -13.38 -9.31 -13.01
N ALA A 93 -12.91 -8.35 -13.79
CA ALA A 93 -11.60 -8.41 -14.42
C ALA A 93 -10.45 -8.29 -13.40
N GLU A 94 -10.60 -7.54 -12.31
CA GLU A 94 -9.55 -7.36 -11.30
C GLU A 94 -9.49 -8.46 -10.22
N MET A 95 -10.58 -9.24 -10.02
CA MET A 95 -10.66 -10.27 -8.96
C MET A 95 -9.47 -11.25 -8.95
N PRO A 96 -8.97 -11.76 -10.10
CA PRO A 96 -7.81 -12.65 -10.09
C PRO A 96 -6.52 -11.98 -9.61
N SER A 97 -6.35 -10.69 -9.84
CA SER A 97 -5.19 -9.96 -9.35
C SER A 97 -5.29 -9.61 -7.88
N LEU A 98 -6.48 -9.31 -7.36
CA LEU A 98 -6.75 -9.15 -5.93
C LEU A 98 -6.50 -10.47 -5.17
N GLN A 99 -6.87 -11.61 -5.75
CA GLN A 99 -6.59 -12.91 -5.14
C GLN A 99 -5.08 -13.16 -5.03
N ARG A 100 -4.32 -12.91 -6.11
CA ARG A 100 -2.86 -13.03 -6.05
C ARG A 100 -2.24 -12.06 -5.04
N PHE A 101 -2.75 -10.82 -4.98
CA PHE A 101 -2.32 -9.84 -3.99
C PHE A 101 -2.53 -10.36 -2.58
N GLN A 102 -3.71 -10.89 -2.26
CA GLN A 102 -4.02 -11.49 -0.96
C GLN A 102 -3.06 -12.64 -0.62
N GLU A 103 -2.85 -13.56 -1.53
CA GLU A 103 -1.96 -14.71 -1.32
C GLU A 103 -0.52 -14.29 -1.01
N GLN A 104 -0.02 -13.27 -1.72
CA GLN A 104 1.36 -12.80 -1.59
C GLN A 104 1.58 -11.93 -0.34
N HIS A 105 0.61 -11.09 0.02
CA HIS A 105 0.85 -10.02 1.00
C HIS A 105 0.10 -10.20 2.32
N HIS A 106 -0.88 -11.10 2.41
CA HIS A 106 -1.52 -11.45 3.67
C HIS A 106 -0.52 -11.90 4.76
N PRO A 107 0.48 -12.75 4.46
CA PRO A 107 1.48 -13.12 5.45
C PRO A 107 2.34 -11.94 5.94
N LEU A 108 2.40 -10.86 5.15
CA LEU A 108 3.13 -9.64 5.47
C LEU A 108 2.30 -8.61 6.23
N GLY A 109 1.02 -8.91 6.51
CA GLY A 109 0.13 -8.00 7.21
C GLY A 109 -0.61 -7.00 6.33
N VAL A 110 -0.77 -7.32 5.04
CA VAL A 110 -1.56 -6.51 4.10
C VAL A 110 -2.70 -7.35 3.54
N ASP A 111 -3.94 -6.92 3.78
CA ASP A 111 -5.13 -7.69 3.49
C ASP A 111 -6.02 -7.07 2.44
N VAL A 112 -6.79 -7.90 1.75
CA VAL A 112 -7.94 -7.50 0.96
C VAL A 112 -9.21 -7.73 1.78
N LEU A 113 -10.05 -6.71 1.88
CA LEU A 113 -11.41 -6.79 2.42
C LEU A 113 -12.37 -6.26 1.34
N ALA A 114 -13.25 -7.10 0.84
CA ALA A 114 -14.14 -6.73 -0.24
C ALA A 114 -15.60 -6.53 0.25
N ILE A 115 -16.26 -5.49 -0.25
CA ILE A 115 -17.68 -5.22 0.03
C ILE A 115 -18.46 -5.35 -1.26
N SER A 116 -19.42 -6.27 -1.27
CA SER A 116 -20.32 -6.49 -2.40
C SER A 116 -21.61 -5.70 -2.26
N GLY A 117 -21.96 -4.95 -3.32
CA GLY A 117 -23.26 -4.29 -3.49
C GLY A 117 -24.32 -5.18 -4.13
N ASP A 118 -24.11 -6.50 -4.24
CA ASP A 118 -25.11 -7.41 -4.76
C ASP A 118 -26.30 -7.53 -3.80
N SER A 119 -27.52 -7.59 -4.35
CA SER A 119 -28.76 -7.67 -3.56
C SER A 119 -28.95 -9.01 -2.84
N SER A 120 -28.23 -10.06 -3.25
CA SER A 120 -28.28 -11.38 -2.62
C SER A 120 -26.88 -12.04 -2.60
N PRO A 121 -26.63 -12.96 -1.65
CA PRO A 121 -25.34 -13.62 -1.53
C PRO A 121 -25.06 -14.68 -2.62
N ALA A 122 -26.08 -15.18 -3.32
CA ALA A 122 -25.92 -16.31 -4.24
C ALA A 122 -24.93 -16.07 -5.40
N PRO A 123 -24.97 -14.93 -6.14
CA PRO A 123 -23.98 -14.64 -7.18
C PRO A 123 -22.56 -14.50 -6.62
N VAL A 124 -22.42 -13.90 -5.43
CA VAL A 124 -21.14 -13.69 -4.77
C VAL A 124 -20.54 -15.02 -4.30
N THR A 125 -21.37 -15.91 -3.73
CA THR A 125 -20.95 -17.27 -3.33
C THR A 125 -20.46 -18.06 -4.55
N LYS A 126 -21.17 -17.94 -5.68
CA LYS A 126 -20.73 -18.55 -6.94
C LYS A 126 -19.37 -18.00 -7.39
N LEU A 127 -19.18 -16.67 -7.35
CA LEU A 127 -17.92 -16.02 -7.69
C LEU A 127 -16.76 -16.53 -6.82
N VAL A 128 -16.96 -16.58 -5.49
CA VAL A 128 -15.95 -17.06 -4.52
C VAL A 128 -15.49 -18.47 -4.87
N ARG A 129 -16.45 -19.38 -5.11
CA ARG A 129 -16.15 -20.76 -5.48
C ARG A 129 -15.44 -20.86 -6.84
N ASP A 130 -15.98 -20.20 -7.88
CA ASP A 130 -15.49 -20.34 -9.25
C ASP A 130 -14.09 -19.69 -9.45
N ARG A 131 -13.73 -18.72 -8.60
CA ARG A 131 -12.43 -18.01 -8.64
C ARG A 131 -11.52 -18.38 -7.49
N ASN A 132 -11.91 -19.29 -6.58
CA ASN A 132 -11.16 -19.68 -5.38
C ASN A 132 -10.72 -18.47 -4.56
N LEU A 133 -11.62 -17.50 -4.35
CA LEU A 133 -11.28 -16.30 -3.58
C LEU A 133 -11.14 -16.64 -2.09
N THR A 134 -10.05 -16.19 -1.47
CA THR A 134 -9.72 -16.49 -0.06
C THR A 134 -9.82 -15.27 0.85
N PHE A 135 -9.91 -14.07 0.30
CA PHE A 135 -10.14 -12.87 1.09
C PHE A 135 -11.61 -12.73 1.51
N PRO A 136 -11.89 -12.09 2.65
CA PRO A 136 -13.24 -11.87 3.13
C PRO A 136 -14.06 -11.02 2.17
N ILE A 137 -15.31 -11.43 1.97
CA ILE A 137 -16.30 -10.65 1.23
C ILE A 137 -17.51 -10.42 2.12
N LEU A 138 -17.85 -9.15 2.29
CA LEU A 138 -18.95 -8.65 3.09
C LEU A 138 -20.10 -8.20 2.20
N MET A 139 -21.32 -8.32 2.70
CA MET A 139 -22.53 -7.95 1.97
C MET A 139 -23.06 -6.60 2.42
N ASP A 140 -23.22 -5.66 1.47
CA ASP A 140 -23.85 -4.35 1.67
C ASP A 140 -25.00 -4.14 0.66
N PRO A 141 -26.05 -4.96 0.70
CA PRO A 141 -27.10 -4.96 -0.33
C PRO A 141 -27.92 -3.66 -0.36
N GLN A 142 -27.92 -2.87 0.70
CA GLN A 142 -28.54 -1.55 0.76
C GLN A 142 -27.61 -0.40 0.34
N GLY A 143 -26.32 -0.68 0.11
CA GLY A 143 -25.31 0.31 -0.23
C GLY A 143 -25.04 1.34 0.89
N LYS A 144 -25.32 0.98 2.15
CA LYS A 144 -25.16 1.89 3.30
C LYS A 144 -23.70 2.27 3.51
N VAL A 145 -22.82 1.26 3.58
CA VAL A 145 -21.40 1.47 3.77
C VAL A 145 -20.78 2.08 2.50
N ALA A 146 -21.19 1.60 1.30
CA ALA A 146 -20.78 2.20 0.04
C ALA A 146 -21.11 3.70 -0.02
N GLY A 147 -22.31 4.09 0.47
CA GLY A 147 -22.70 5.51 0.57
C GLY A 147 -21.82 6.32 1.52
N GLN A 148 -21.50 5.79 2.71
CA GLN A 148 -20.62 6.44 3.69
C GLN A 148 -19.22 6.68 3.11
N TYR A 149 -18.67 5.71 2.37
CA TYR A 149 -17.37 5.81 1.70
C TYR A 149 -17.43 6.56 0.36
N ARG A 150 -18.60 7.07 -0.04
CA ARG A 150 -18.81 7.74 -1.35
C ARG A 150 -18.34 6.87 -2.52
N ALA A 151 -18.54 5.56 -2.42
CA ALA A 151 -18.23 4.58 -3.44
C ALA A 151 -19.32 4.59 -4.54
N THR A 152 -19.49 5.75 -5.21
CA THR A 152 -20.54 5.99 -6.21
C THR A 152 -20.28 5.33 -7.56
N SER A 153 -19.06 4.90 -7.80
CA SER A 153 -18.66 4.12 -8.97
C SER A 153 -17.77 2.96 -8.53
N ILE A 154 -17.97 1.79 -9.13
CA ILE A 154 -17.21 0.59 -8.82
C ILE A 154 -16.42 0.10 -10.05
N PRO A 155 -15.23 -0.52 -9.85
CA PRO A 155 -14.61 -0.74 -8.55
C PRO A 155 -13.97 0.54 -8.00
N VAL A 156 -13.97 0.67 -6.70
CA VAL A 156 -13.17 1.65 -5.98
C VAL A 156 -12.53 0.96 -4.78
N THR A 157 -11.23 1.22 -4.57
CA THR A 157 -10.46 0.60 -3.50
C THR A 157 -9.82 1.70 -2.65
N TYR A 158 -10.04 1.64 -1.35
CA TYR A 158 -9.39 2.49 -0.35
C TYR A 158 -8.24 1.72 0.30
N LEU A 159 -7.14 2.41 0.53
CA LEU A 159 -6.05 1.89 1.33
C LEU A 159 -6.18 2.42 2.75
N ILE A 160 -6.23 1.53 3.73
CA ILE A 160 -6.38 1.84 5.14
C ILE A 160 -5.12 1.42 5.88
N SER A 161 -4.56 2.33 6.68
CA SER A 161 -3.36 2.08 7.47
C SER A 161 -3.64 1.19 8.70
N PRO A 162 -2.61 0.62 9.34
CA PRO A 162 -2.75 -0.10 10.60
C PRO A 162 -3.39 0.72 11.72
N ALA A 163 -3.31 2.04 11.64
CA ALA A 163 -3.97 2.96 12.58
C ALA A 163 -5.46 3.21 12.27
N GLY A 164 -6.02 2.58 11.22
CA GLY A 164 -7.40 2.78 10.80
C GLY A 164 -7.65 4.06 10.03
N GLU A 165 -6.66 4.58 9.29
CA GLU A 165 -6.78 5.82 8.53
C GLU A 165 -6.82 5.56 7.03
N LEU A 166 -7.69 6.25 6.32
CA LEU A 166 -7.71 6.30 4.85
C LEU A 166 -6.47 7.06 4.37
N THR A 167 -5.57 6.37 3.67
CA THR A 167 -4.30 6.92 3.18
C THR A 167 -4.28 7.15 1.68
N ALA A 168 -5.07 6.37 0.94
CA ALA A 168 -5.18 6.53 -0.51
C ALA A 168 -6.50 5.95 -1.05
N VAL A 169 -6.82 6.34 -2.28
CA VAL A 169 -7.94 5.79 -3.03
C VAL A 169 -7.53 5.45 -4.46
N ALA A 170 -8.02 4.33 -4.95
CA ALA A 170 -7.89 3.89 -6.33
C ALA A 170 -9.29 3.80 -6.95
N ARG A 171 -9.52 4.47 -8.07
CA ARG A 171 -10.80 4.44 -8.81
C ARG A 171 -10.63 3.70 -10.11
N GLY A 172 -11.59 2.81 -10.42
CA GLY A 172 -11.55 1.94 -11.59
C GLY A 172 -10.67 0.71 -11.43
N ALA A 173 -10.90 -0.28 -12.29
CA ALA A 173 -10.21 -1.57 -12.25
C ALA A 173 -8.70 -1.43 -12.57
N ARG A 174 -7.90 -2.29 -11.93
CA ARG A 174 -6.44 -2.33 -12.11
C ARG A 174 -5.89 -3.73 -11.88
N ASP A 175 -4.64 -3.91 -12.25
CA ASP A 175 -3.88 -5.11 -11.92
C ASP A 175 -3.15 -4.91 -10.57
N TRP A 176 -3.58 -5.66 -9.56
CA TRP A 176 -3.01 -5.64 -8.21
C TRP A 176 -1.81 -6.59 -8.03
N SER A 177 -1.50 -7.42 -9.03
CA SER A 177 -0.46 -8.46 -8.92
C SER A 177 0.98 -7.93 -8.95
N ARG A 178 1.19 -6.63 -9.20
CA ARG A 178 2.52 -6.00 -9.31
C ARG A 178 2.71 -4.88 -8.29
N MET A 179 2.31 -5.13 -7.05
CA MET A 179 2.31 -4.11 -5.99
C MET A 179 3.42 -4.31 -4.94
N ASP A 180 4.40 -5.19 -5.19
CA ASP A 180 5.46 -5.51 -4.21
C ASP A 180 6.19 -4.27 -3.70
N LYS A 181 6.55 -3.35 -4.60
CA LYS A 181 7.21 -2.08 -4.23
C LYS A 181 6.32 -1.15 -3.42
N LEU A 182 5.02 -1.15 -3.71
CA LEU A 182 4.06 -0.42 -2.90
C LEU A 182 3.99 -1.03 -1.50
N VAL A 183 3.87 -2.35 -1.40
CA VAL A 183 3.81 -3.04 -0.10
C VAL A 183 5.07 -2.81 0.73
N GLU A 184 6.27 -2.87 0.12
CA GLU A 184 7.53 -2.49 0.78
C GLU A 184 7.44 -1.07 1.37
N ALA A 185 6.94 -0.11 0.60
CA ALA A 185 6.78 1.29 1.05
C ALA A 185 5.74 1.44 2.16
N LEU A 186 4.63 0.67 2.11
CA LEU A 186 3.60 0.66 3.15
C LEU A 186 4.16 0.17 4.48
N LEU A 187 4.85 -0.97 4.45
CA LEU A 187 5.43 -1.60 5.64
C LEU A 187 6.56 -0.74 6.25
N ALA A 188 7.32 -0.02 5.40
CA ALA A 188 8.33 0.92 5.86
C ALA A 188 7.72 2.16 6.52
N ALA A 189 6.57 2.65 6.02
CA ALA A 189 5.90 3.83 6.56
C ALA A 189 5.17 3.54 7.90
N HIS A 190 4.46 2.42 7.96
CA HIS A 190 3.75 1.96 9.14
C HIS A 190 3.94 0.46 9.31
N PRO A 191 4.83 0.04 10.20
CA PRO A 191 5.04 -1.38 10.49
C PRO A 191 3.74 -2.01 11.01
N VAL A 192 3.49 -3.24 10.57
CA VAL A 192 2.37 -4.05 11.05
C VAL A 192 2.66 -4.51 12.47
N THR A 193 1.68 -4.41 13.35
CA THR A 193 1.73 -5.02 14.68
C THR A 193 1.19 -6.45 14.60
N ASP A 194 1.57 -7.30 15.56
CA ASP A 194 1.12 -8.70 15.64
C ASP A 194 -0.40 -8.82 15.89
N ALA A 195 -1.22 -8.24 15.03
CA ALA A 195 -2.64 -8.53 15.01
C ALA A 195 -2.83 -9.98 14.56
N PRO A 196 -3.67 -10.77 15.22
CA PRO A 196 -3.81 -12.19 14.89
C PRO A 196 -4.20 -12.34 13.42
N PRO A 197 -3.43 -13.12 12.63
CA PRO A 197 -3.66 -13.25 11.19
C PRO A 197 -5.00 -13.90 10.82
N ASP A 198 -5.73 -14.40 11.81
CA ASP A 198 -6.90 -15.24 11.64
C ASP A 198 -8.23 -14.57 12.04
N ALA A 199 -8.21 -13.31 12.50
CA ALA A 199 -9.41 -12.66 13.02
C ALA A 199 -10.58 -12.61 11.98
N TYR A 200 -10.30 -12.80 10.68
CA TYR A 200 -11.31 -12.77 9.62
C TYR A 200 -11.00 -13.70 8.42
N ARG A 201 -10.23 -14.78 8.63
CA ARG A 201 -10.12 -15.82 7.59
C ARG A 201 -11.47 -16.39 7.24
N VAL A 202 -11.75 -16.43 5.95
CA VAL A 202 -12.85 -17.24 5.39
C VAL A 202 -12.42 -18.71 5.48
N SER A 203 -12.69 -19.33 6.63
CA SER A 203 -12.54 -20.79 6.81
C SER A 203 -13.71 -21.54 6.17
#